data_2e4e2780b45b20df816e2a4f2b021ce2
#
_entry.id   2e4e2780b45b20df816e2a4f2b021ce2
#
_cell.length_a   1.000
_cell.length_b   1.000
_cell.length_c   1.000
_cell.angle_alpha   90.00
_cell.angle_beta   90.00
_cell.angle_gamma   90.00
#
_symmetry.space_group_name_H-M   'P 1'
#
loop_
_entity.id
_entity.type
_entity.pdbx_description
1 polymer ?
#
loop_
_entity_poly.entity_id
_entity_poly.type
_entity_poly.pdbx_seq_one_letter_code
_entity_poly.pdbx_strand_id
1 'polypeptide(L)'
;MKTITAQEHKQILDIRNESLSSLPPGIFEKDLLLTQALRHLASTDSEGMGLVFCGGTCLSKAHRLIERMSEDVDFKLVVPEGLSRTARSKRLSQFKKRVVLVFQEAGFHVPPEQVVARDENSYVAINLLYESRFSPVASLRPEIKVEFNARPPVLPTAPLPIRSMLAELIADRADDFQIECISVDETLAEKVLSFLRRTAEVRAGRNRAEYDDRLVRHLYDVQAIVAHHERLKSEPPHAHFAALVAGDAAQYRNQYPEFELDPVGQMRDVLQALHAQPDGFERDYLQFVDELVFGETVSFAEARSVFSELADQLLGSMHSV
;
A
#
# COMPACT_ATOMS: atom_id res chain seq x y z
N MET A 1 4.16 2.93 26.35
CA MET A 1 4.11 2.55 24.92
C MET A 1 2.65 2.44 24.52
N LYS A 2 2.30 2.76 23.26
CA LYS A 2 0.92 2.64 22.75
C LYS A 2 0.42 1.21 22.86
N THR A 3 -0.79 1.03 23.35
CA THR A 3 -1.49 -0.26 23.40
C THR A 3 -3.00 0.00 23.27
N ILE A 4 -3.77 -1.02 22.96
CA ILE A 4 -5.23 -0.93 22.96
C ILE A 4 -5.79 -0.75 24.39
N THR A 5 -6.94 -0.14 24.50
CA THR A 5 -7.65 0.04 25.77
C THR A 5 -8.19 -1.29 26.33
N ALA A 6 -8.54 -1.32 27.61
CA ALA A 6 -9.18 -2.50 28.21
C ALA A 6 -10.56 -2.82 27.57
N GLN A 7 -11.28 -1.78 27.12
CA GLN A 7 -12.55 -1.94 26.43
C GLN A 7 -12.35 -2.57 25.04
N GLU A 8 -11.42 -2.05 24.22
CA GLU A 8 -11.09 -2.61 22.90
C GLU A 8 -10.59 -4.06 23.03
N HIS A 9 -9.75 -4.33 24.01
CA HIS A 9 -9.30 -5.71 24.28
C HIS A 9 -10.48 -6.63 24.59
N LYS A 10 -11.43 -6.21 25.42
CA LYS A 10 -12.64 -6.98 25.71
C LYS A 10 -13.48 -7.20 24.45
N GLN A 11 -13.72 -6.15 23.65
CA GLN A 11 -14.49 -6.24 22.41
C GLN A 11 -13.87 -7.25 21.42
N ILE A 12 -12.54 -7.28 21.30
CA ILE A 12 -11.84 -8.26 20.46
C ILE A 12 -12.05 -9.69 20.99
N LEU A 13 -12.02 -9.88 22.32
CA LEU A 13 -12.29 -11.19 22.92
C LEU A 13 -13.75 -11.61 22.70
N ASP A 14 -14.70 -10.68 22.78
CA ASP A 14 -16.13 -10.96 22.56
C ASP A 14 -16.37 -11.41 21.11
N ILE A 15 -15.74 -10.78 20.10
CA ILE A 15 -15.78 -11.24 18.69
C ILE A 15 -15.37 -12.70 18.56
N ARG A 16 -14.29 -13.08 19.22
CA ARG A 16 -13.79 -14.47 19.19
C ARG A 16 -14.76 -15.43 19.89
N ASN A 17 -15.26 -15.04 21.06
CA ASN A 17 -16.14 -15.89 21.86
C ASN A 17 -17.50 -16.10 21.18
N GLU A 18 -18.00 -15.10 20.48
CA GLU A 18 -19.26 -15.13 19.72
C GLU A 18 -19.08 -15.71 18.31
N SER A 19 -17.85 -16.08 17.93
CA SER A 19 -17.51 -16.64 16.61
C SER A 19 -17.89 -15.71 15.43
N LEU A 20 -17.84 -14.40 15.65
CA LEU A 20 -18.15 -13.40 14.63
C LEU A 20 -17.06 -13.28 13.55
N SER A 21 -15.86 -13.78 13.84
CA SER A 21 -14.75 -13.86 12.89
C SER A 21 -13.79 -15.00 13.26
N SER A 22 -13.19 -15.61 12.24
CA SER A 22 -12.13 -16.63 12.38
C SER A 22 -10.74 -16.02 12.52
N LEU A 23 -10.59 -14.70 12.33
CA LEU A 23 -9.29 -14.04 12.37
C LEU A 23 -8.68 -14.05 13.77
N PRO A 24 -7.34 -14.20 13.86
CA PRO A 24 -6.62 -14.07 15.12
C PRO A 24 -6.84 -12.70 15.77
N PRO A 25 -7.02 -12.63 17.10
CA PRO A 25 -7.21 -11.37 17.83
C PRO A 25 -6.15 -10.30 17.56
N GLY A 26 -4.90 -10.70 17.35
CA GLY A 26 -3.80 -9.78 17.04
C GLY A 26 -3.98 -9.02 15.71
N ILE A 27 -4.77 -9.55 14.76
CA ILE A 27 -5.13 -8.83 13.52
C ILE A 27 -6.04 -7.65 13.84
N PHE A 28 -7.07 -7.85 14.66
CA PHE A 28 -7.96 -6.77 15.10
C PHE A 28 -7.23 -5.71 15.92
N GLU A 29 -6.31 -6.13 16.80
CA GLU A 29 -5.48 -5.21 17.57
C GLU A 29 -4.63 -4.34 16.65
N LYS A 30 -3.92 -4.93 15.70
CA LYS A 30 -3.09 -4.21 14.75
C LYS A 30 -3.92 -3.28 13.87
N ASP A 31 -5.06 -3.74 13.39
CA ASP A 31 -6.01 -2.95 12.60
C ASP A 31 -6.52 -1.72 13.36
N LEU A 32 -6.86 -1.88 14.64
CA LEU A 32 -7.26 -0.78 15.51
C LEU A 32 -6.14 0.27 15.66
N LEU A 33 -4.93 -0.17 16.00
CA LEU A 33 -3.79 0.73 16.20
C LEU A 33 -3.40 1.43 14.91
N LEU A 34 -3.47 0.73 13.76
CA LEU A 34 -3.26 1.30 12.44
C LEU A 34 -4.34 2.36 12.13
N THR A 35 -5.61 2.08 12.44
CA THR A 35 -6.71 3.03 12.25
C THR A 35 -6.55 4.27 13.13
N GLN A 36 -6.06 4.10 14.36
CA GLN A 36 -5.73 5.23 15.24
C GLN A 36 -4.57 6.06 14.69
N ALA A 37 -3.52 5.43 14.13
CA ALA A 37 -2.44 6.15 13.46
C ALA A 37 -2.94 6.98 12.27
N LEU A 38 -3.82 6.40 11.43
CA LEU A 38 -4.47 7.11 10.32
C LEU A 38 -5.30 8.31 10.81
N ARG A 39 -6.04 8.18 11.91
CA ARG A 39 -6.82 9.27 12.50
C ARG A 39 -5.93 10.45 12.92
N HIS A 40 -4.80 10.15 13.57
CA HIS A 40 -3.85 11.20 13.95
C HIS A 40 -3.26 11.91 12.73
N LEU A 41 -2.97 11.18 11.66
CA LEU A 41 -2.49 11.79 10.40
C LEU A 41 -3.57 12.66 9.73
N ALA A 42 -4.83 12.21 9.72
CA ALA A 42 -5.95 12.96 9.14
C ALA A 42 -6.15 14.33 9.80
N SER A 43 -5.79 14.45 11.10
CA SER A 43 -5.89 15.70 11.86
C SER A 43 -4.57 16.49 11.94
N THR A 44 -3.50 15.99 11.31
CA THR A 44 -2.18 16.61 11.38
C THR A 44 -2.06 17.78 10.38
N ASP A 45 -1.51 18.91 10.85
CA ASP A 45 -1.09 19.96 9.94
C ASP A 45 0.02 19.45 9.01
N SER A 46 -0.29 19.40 7.73
CA SER A 46 0.59 18.92 6.67
C SER A 46 1.54 20.00 6.13
N GLU A 47 1.72 21.12 6.82
CA GLU A 47 2.58 22.25 6.38
C GLU A 47 2.16 22.78 4.99
N GLY A 48 0.87 22.77 4.71
CA GLY A 48 0.28 23.19 3.44
C GLY A 48 0.54 22.22 2.28
N MET A 49 0.89 20.97 2.56
CA MET A 49 0.94 19.88 1.58
C MET A 49 -0.35 19.06 1.61
N GLY A 50 -0.75 18.47 0.49
CA GLY A 50 -1.80 17.47 0.48
C GLY A 50 -1.28 16.12 0.98
N LEU A 51 -2.09 15.42 1.78
CA LEU A 51 -1.88 14.04 2.19
C LEU A 51 -2.90 13.16 1.48
N VAL A 52 -2.43 12.24 0.64
CA VAL A 52 -3.31 11.30 -0.09
C VAL A 52 -2.97 9.88 0.31
N PHE A 53 -3.92 9.23 0.97
CA PHE A 53 -3.82 7.85 1.39
C PHE A 53 -3.87 6.90 0.19
N CYS A 54 -2.97 5.94 0.10
CA CYS A 54 -2.82 5.04 -1.03
C CYS A 54 -2.42 3.63 -0.60
N GLY A 55 -2.06 2.80 -1.58
CA GLY A 55 -1.57 1.45 -1.31
C GLY A 55 -2.64 0.42 -0.97
N GLY A 56 -2.19 -0.74 -0.48
CA GLY A 56 -3.07 -1.86 -0.15
C GLY A 56 -4.02 -1.57 1.02
N THR A 57 -3.57 -0.81 2.00
CA THR A 57 -4.39 -0.45 3.16
C THR A 57 -5.50 0.54 2.79
N CYS A 58 -5.28 1.41 1.80
CA CYS A 58 -6.33 2.25 1.23
C CYS A 58 -7.38 1.40 0.50
N LEU A 59 -6.96 0.39 -0.30
CA LEU A 59 -7.89 -0.54 -0.94
C LEU A 59 -8.76 -1.30 0.06
N SER A 60 -8.18 -1.74 1.17
CA SER A 60 -8.89 -2.48 2.22
C SER A 60 -9.83 -1.57 3.02
N LYS A 61 -9.31 -0.46 3.57
CA LYS A 61 -10.04 0.37 4.55
C LYS A 61 -10.95 1.43 3.95
N ALA A 62 -10.55 2.04 2.83
CA ALA A 62 -11.29 3.12 2.20
C ALA A 62 -12.19 2.62 1.08
N HIS A 63 -11.61 1.90 0.12
CA HIS A 63 -12.34 1.36 -1.03
C HIS A 63 -13.07 0.05 -0.75
N ARG A 64 -12.63 -0.74 0.25
CA ARG A 64 -13.24 -2.03 0.66
C ARG A 64 -13.30 -3.05 -0.47
N LEU A 65 -12.25 -3.09 -1.28
CA LEU A 65 -12.16 -3.94 -2.46
C LEU A 65 -11.38 -5.23 -2.22
N ILE A 66 -10.60 -5.29 -1.13
CA ILE A 66 -9.77 -6.46 -0.82
C ILE A 66 -10.02 -6.94 0.61
N GLU A 67 -10.14 -8.25 0.75
CA GLU A 67 -10.35 -8.94 2.02
C GLU A 67 -9.07 -9.67 2.43
N ARG A 68 -7.99 -8.92 2.57
CA ARG A 68 -6.71 -9.38 3.06
C ARG A 68 -6.08 -8.39 4.04
N MET A 69 -5.25 -8.88 4.94
CA MET A 69 -4.47 -8.00 5.81
C MET A 69 -3.49 -7.16 5.01
N SER A 70 -3.49 -5.87 5.30
CA SER A 70 -2.50 -4.90 4.81
C SER A 70 -2.00 -4.09 6.00
N GLU A 71 -0.70 -4.11 6.23
CA GLU A 71 -0.07 -3.57 7.45
C GLU A 71 0.75 -2.30 7.22
N ASP A 72 1.02 -1.97 5.96
CA ASP A 72 1.73 -0.76 5.59
C ASP A 72 0.72 0.38 5.36
N VAL A 73 1.05 1.56 5.82
CA VAL A 73 0.25 2.78 5.65
C VAL A 73 1.00 3.70 4.69
N ASP A 74 0.50 3.82 3.48
CA ASP A 74 1.17 4.55 2.41
C ASP A 74 0.47 5.89 2.12
N PHE A 75 1.26 6.96 2.01
CA PHE A 75 0.78 8.28 1.63
C PHE A 75 1.59 8.89 0.49
N LYS A 76 0.90 9.51 -0.44
CA LYS A 76 1.49 10.48 -1.37
C LYS A 76 1.44 11.87 -0.75
N LEU A 77 2.56 12.60 -0.83
CA LEU A 77 2.63 14.00 -0.45
C LEU A 77 2.53 14.89 -1.68
N VAL A 78 1.49 15.71 -1.72
CA VAL A 78 1.31 16.73 -2.78
C VAL A 78 1.98 18.02 -2.32
N VAL A 79 3.23 18.19 -2.72
CA VAL A 79 4.01 19.40 -2.41
C VAL A 79 3.57 20.53 -3.32
N PRO A 80 3.29 21.74 -2.80
CA PRO A 80 2.92 22.88 -3.63
C PRO A 80 3.94 23.15 -4.73
N GLU A 81 3.46 23.52 -5.92
CA GLU A 81 4.29 23.88 -7.05
C GLU A 81 5.00 25.21 -6.84
N GLY A 82 6.04 25.48 -7.66
CA GLY A 82 6.76 26.75 -7.66
C GLY A 82 7.71 26.95 -6.47
N LEU A 83 7.87 25.99 -5.59
CA LEU A 83 8.84 26.07 -4.50
C LEU A 83 10.28 25.90 -5.02
N SER A 84 11.22 26.74 -4.51
CA SER A 84 12.64 26.46 -4.69
C SER A 84 13.03 25.12 -4.03
N ARG A 85 14.13 24.49 -4.49
CA ARG A 85 14.65 23.25 -3.91
C ARG A 85 14.84 23.36 -2.40
N THR A 86 15.40 24.47 -1.94
CA THR A 86 15.61 24.72 -0.51
C THR A 86 14.30 24.83 0.27
N ALA A 87 13.31 25.56 -0.26
CA ALA A 87 12.00 25.70 0.37
C ALA A 87 11.26 24.35 0.43
N ARG A 88 11.32 23.57 -0.66
CA ARG A 88 10.76 22.21 -0.73
C ARG A 88 11.40 21.28 0.32
N SER A 89 12.72 21.21 0.36
CA SER A 89 13.47 20.37 1.32
C SER A 89 13.20 20.77 2.77
N LYS A 90 13.12 22.08 3.06
CA LYS A 90 12.77 22.59 4.40
C LYS A 90 11.37 22.14 4.81
N ARG A 91 10.37 22.27 3.93
CA ARG A 91 8.98 21.89 4.20
C ARG A 91 8.86 20.38 4.47
N LEU A 92 9.46 19.54 3.62
CA LEU A 92 9.48 18.08 3.83
C LEU A 92 10.17 17.69 5.14
N SER A 93 11.24 18.40 5.51
CA SER A 93 11.92 18.18 6.81
C SER A 93 11.06 18.59 8.00
N GLN A 94 10.30 19.68 7.90
CA GLN A 94 9.37 20.14 8.93
C GLN A 94 8.23 19.13 9.09
N PHE A 95 7.63 18.72 7.99
CA PHE A 95 6.58 17.70 7.96
C PHE A 95 7.05 16.39 8.63
N LYS A 96 8.21 15.85 8.25
CA LYS A 96 8.78 14.65 8.87
C LYS A 96 8.86 14.78 10.39
N LYS A 97 9.40 15.90 10.88
CA LYS A 97 9.52 16.15 12.34
C LYS A 97 8.13 16.22 13.00
N ARG A 98 7.17 16.87 12.34
CA ARG A 98 5.80 17.00 12.83
C ARG A 98 5.13 15.66 12.97
N VAL A 99 5.19 14.82 11.93
CA VAL A 99 4.58 13.49 11.94
C VAL A 99 5.20 12.59 13.02
N VAL A 100 6.51 12.61 13.20
CA VAL A 100 7.17 11.86 14.28
C VAL A 100 6.65 12.30 15.65
N LEU A 101 6.53 13.61 15.90
CA LEU A 101 5.98 14.15 17.14
C LEU A 101 4.54 13.72 17.37
N VAL A 102 3.69 13.80 16.34
CA VAL A 102 2.28 13.38 16.39
C VAL A 102 2.16 11.92 16.83
N PHE A 103 2.96 11.03 16.25
CA PHE A 103 2.93 9.62 16.66
C PHE A 103 3.46 9.39 18.07
N GLN A 104 4.49 10.12 18.49
CA GLN A 104 4.99 10.05 19.85
C GLN A 104 3.96 10.57 20.88
N GLU A 105 3.29 11.69 20.58
CA GLU A 105 2.18 12.23 21.37
C GLU A 105 0.98 11.29 21.43
N ALA A 106 0.73 10.53 20.37
CA ALA A 106 -0.27 9.46 20.33
C ALA A 106 0.12 8.21 21.13
N GLY A 107 1.33 8.19 21.70
CA GLY A 107 1.85 7.12 22.56
C GLY A 107 2.64 6.03 21.84
N PHE A 108 2.80 6.09 20.50
CA PHE A 108 3.69 5.17 19.79
C PHE A 108 5.15 5.44 20.16
N HIS A 109 5.93 4.38 20.25
CA HIS A 109 7.37 4.54 20.41
C HIS A 109 8.03 4.63 19.04
N VAL A 110 8.67 5.77 18.77
CA VAL A 110 9.31 6.08 17.48
C VAL A 110 10.74 6.56 17.76
N PRO A 111 11.68 5.65 18.02
CA PRO A 111 13.08 6.01 18.21
C PRO A 111 13.72 6.39 16.86
N PRO A 112 14.80 7.18 16.88
CA PRO A 112 15.41 7.73 15.67
C PRO A 112 15.78 6.69 14.60
N GLU A 113 16.22 5.49 14.99
CA GLU A 113 16.57 4.37 14.10
C GLU A 113 15.37 3.79 13.34
N GLN A 114 14.15 4.06 13.79
CA GLN A 114 12.91 3.66 13.13
C GLN A 114 12.42 4.70 12.12
N VAL A 115 13.19 5.76 11.88
CA VAL A 115 12.87 6.81 10.91
C VAL A 115 13.89 6.81 9.79
N VAL A 116 13.48 6.37 8.61
CA VAL A 116 14.31 6.38 7.40
C VAL A 116 13.85 7.51 6.50
N ALA A 117 14.79 8.33 6.02
CA ALA A 117 14.49 9.39 5.05
C ALA A 117 15.52 9.36 3.91
N ARG A 118 15.05 9.54 2.69
CA ARG A 118 15.87 9.53 1.46
C ARG A 118 15.50 10.70 0.57
N ASP A 119 16.35 11.02 -0.39
CA ASP A 119 16.09 11.99 -1.44
C ASP A 119 15.57 13.35 -0.91
N GLU A 120 16.33 13.95 0.02
CA GLU A 120 15.97 15.20 0.71
C GLU A 120 14.60 15.14 1.41
N ASN A 121 14.26 14.01 2.02
CA ASN A 121 12.99 13.68 2.64
C ASN A 121 11.80 13.56 1.64
N SER A 122 12.04 13.39 0.34
CA SER A 122 10.98 13.05 -0.62
C SER A 122 10.41 11.65 -0.38
N TYR A 123 11.18 10.78 0.25
CA TYR A 123 10.73 9.51 0.80
C TYR A 123 11.02 9.48 2.30
N VAL A 124 10.01 9.15 3.09
CA VAL A 124 10.13 8.96 4.54
C VAL A 124 9.38 7.70 4.94
N ALA A 125 10.03 6.81 5.68
CA ALA A 125 9.41 5.66 6.31
C ALA A 125 9.58 5.73 7.83
N ILE A 126 8.52 5.47 8.58
CA ILE A 126 8.47 5.52 10.04
C ILE A 126 7.86 4.22 10.53
N ASN A 127 8.58 3.47 11.35
CA ASN A 127 8.04 2.30 12.03
C ASN A 127 7.54 2.71 13.42
N LEU A 128 6.26 2.49 13.66
CA LEU A 128 5.58 2.78 14.92
C LEU A 128 5.59 1.52 15.78
N LEU A 129 6.34 1.56 16.87
CA LEU A 129 6.38 0.45 17.82
C LEU A 129 5.26 0.61 18.84
N TYR A 130 4.60 -0.51 19.17
CA TYR A 130 3.51 -0.56 20.14
C TYR A 130 3.63 -1.81 21.01
N GLU A 131 2.89 -1.86 22.12
CA GLU A 131 2.83 -3.01 23.00
C GLU A 131 1.56 -3.82 22.71
N SER A 132 1.72 -5.02 22.17
CA SER A 132 0.60 -5.91 21.89
C SER A 132 0.09 -6.58 23.16
N ARG A 133 -1.24 -6.72 23.27
CA ARG A 133 -1.93 -7.47 24.33
C ARG A 133 -2.29 -8.90 23.94
N PHE A 134 -2.05 -9.26 22.69
CA PHE A 134 -2.30 -10.60 22.16
C PHE A 134 -1.00 -11.29 21.75
N SER A 135 -1.07 -12.60 21.60
CA SER A 135 0.06 -13.38 21.08
C SER A 135 0.43 -12.91 19.67
N PRO A 136 1.72 -12.81 19.35
CA PRO A 136 2.17 -12.46 18.02
C PRO A 136 1.55 -13.36 16.95
N VAL A 137 1.14 -12.77 15.84
CA VAL A 137 0.71 -13.48 14.63
C VAL A 137 1.92 -13.55 13.71
N ALA A 138 2.33 -14.78 13.35
CA ALA A 138 3.60 -15.00 12.63
C ALA A 138 3.69 -14.26 11.29
N SER A 139 2.56 -14.09 10.60
CA SER A 139 2.46 -13.38 9.33
C SER A 139 2.47 -11.85 9.45
N LEU A 140 2.40 -11.29 10.68
CA LEU A 140 2.39 -9.85 10.92
C LEU A 140 3.73 -9.36 11.44
N ARG A 141 4.14 -8.17 10.98
CA ARG A 141 5.26 -7.44 11.58
C ARG A 141 4.89 -6.94 12.97
N PRO A 142 5.85 -6.81 13.90
CA PRO A 142 5.58 -6.29 15.24
C PRO A 142 5.32 -4.78 15.29
N GLU A 143 5.61 -4.05 14.21
CA GLU A 143 5.40 -2.60 14.08
C GLU A 143 4.35 -2.25 13.03
N ILE A 144 3.88 -0.99 13.03
CA ILE A 144 3.11 -0.39 11.94
C ILE A 144 4.06 0.48 11.14
N LYS A 145 4.22 0.18 9.86
CA LYS A 145 5.06 0.97 8.95
C LYS A 145 4.22 2.03 8.27
N VAL A 146 4.65 3.28 8.36
CA VAL A 146 4.03 4.42 7.67
C VAL A 146 5.02 4.99 6.68
N GLU A 147 4.62 5.08 5.41
CA GLU A 147 5.47 5.57 4.33
C GLU A 147 4.87 6.83 3.69
N PHE A 148 5.72 7.79 3.41
CA PHE A 148 5.37 9.03 2.70
C PHE A 148 6.27 9.16 1.48
N ASN A 149 5.65 9.38 0.32
CA ASN A 149 6.35 9.63 -0.93
C ASN A 149 5.89 10.97 -1.52
N ALA A 150 6.81 11.92 -1.71
CA ALA A 150 6.53 13.24 -2.28
C ALA A 150 6.33 13.19 -3.79
N ARG A 151 5.37 12.38 -4.22
CA ARG A 151 4.91 12.19 -5.59
C ARG A 151 3.39 12.42 -5.64
N PRO A 152 2.92 13.42 -6.36
CA PRO A 152 1.49 13.68 -6.44
C PRO A 152 0.75 12.54 -7.14
N PRO A 153 -0.55 12.33 -6.84
CA PRO A 153 -1.40 11.48 -7.65
C PRO A 153 -1.53 12.03 -9.07
N VAL A 154 -1.80 11.16 -10.02
CA VAL A 154 -2.01 11.49 -11.43
C VAL A 154 -3.49 11.75 -11.73
N LEU A 155 -4.36 11.09 -10.95
CA LEU A 155 -5.81 11.21 -11.06
C LEU A 155 -6.41 12.02 -9.91
N PRO A 156 -7.64 12.56 -10.06
CA PRO A 156 -8.38 13.17 -8.98
C PRO A 156 -8.54 12.22 -7.78
N THR A 157 -8.41 12.78 -6.59
CA THR A 157 -8.58 12.09 -5.31
C THR A 157 -9.96 12.40 -4.73
N ALA A 158 -10.38 11.65 -3.73
CA ALA A 158 -11.65 11.87 -3.05
C ALA A 158 -11.55 11.53 -1.55
N PRO A 159 -12.25 12.29 -0.67
CA PRO A 159 -12.32 11.95 0.73
C PRO A 159 -13.21 10.72 0.94
N LEU A 160 -12.66 9.68 1.57
CA LEU A 160 -13.37 8.43 1.87
C LEU A 160 -13.40 8.15 3.37
N PRO A 161 -14.48 7.51 3.88
CA PRO A 161 -14.60 7.17 5.29
C PRO A 161 -13.66 6.01 5.65
N ILE A 162 -12.97 6.16 6.79
CA ILE A 162 -12.07 5.16 7.37
C ILE A 162 -12.62 4.69 8.70
N ARG A 163 -12.58 3.37 8.94
CA ARG A 163 -12.90 2.76 10.22
C ARG A 163 -12.07 1.49 10.45
N SER A 164 -12.10 0.97 11.67
CA SER A 164 -11.46 -0.29 12.00
C SER A 164 -12.33 -1.49 11.63
N MET A 165 -11.71 -2.65 11.44
CA MET A 165 -12.42 -3.93 11.25
C MET A 165 -13.34 -4.24 12.44
N LEU A 166 -12.91 -3.90 13.67
CA LEU A 166 -13.72 -4.03 14.87
C LEU A 166 -15.01 -3.22 14.76
N ALA A 167 -14.90 -1.93 14.41
CA ALA A 167 -16.05 -1.03 14.27
C ALA A 167 -17.01 -1.49 13.15
N GLU A 168 -16.49 -2.09 12.09
CA GLU A 168 -17.31 -2.68 11.02
C GLU A 168 -18.12 -3.87 11.50
N LEU A 169 -17.50 -4.79 12.26
CA LEU A 169 -18.19 -5.98 12.77
C LEU A 169 -19.29 -5.65 13.78
N ILE A 170 -19.07 -4.66 14.64
CA ILE A 170 -20.08 -4.24 15.64
C ILE A 170 -21.02 -3.13 15.14
N ALA A 171 -20.90 -2.77 13.86
CA ALA A 171 -21.68 -1.68 13.22
C ALA A 171 -21.56 -0.31 13.94
N ASP A 172 -20.46 -0.06 14.63
CA ASP A 172 -20.18 1.22 15.29
C ASP A 172 -19.60 2.22 14.29
N ARG A 173 -20.24 3.40 14.22
CA ARG A 173 -19.83 4.49 13.33
C ARG A 173 -19.43 5.77 14.08
N ALA A 174 -19.43 5.73 15.41
CA ALA A 174 -19.16 6.92 16.23
C ALA A 174 -17.77 7.52 15.96
N ASP A 175 -16.84 6.68 15.54
CA ASP A 175 -15.45 7.03 15.33
C ASP A 175 -15.03 7.12 13.85
N ASP A 176 -15.95 7.17 12.90
CA ASP A 176 -15.64 7.37 11.49
C ASP A 176 -14.95 8.72 11.25
N PHE A 177 -13.96 8.73 10.38
CA PHE A 177 -13.30 9.95 9.91
C PHE A 177 -12.98 9.80 8.41
N GLN A 178 -12.64 10.90 7.77
CA GLN A 178 -12.35 10.90 6.34
C GLN A 178 -10.88 11.21 6.09
N ILE A 179 -10.32 10.58 5.07
CA ILE A 179 -8.99 10.88 4.52
C ILE A 179 -9.14 11.02 3.01
N GLU A 180 -8.39 11.96 2.43
CA GLU A 180 -8.23 12.06 0.99
C GLU A 180 -7.55 10.82 0.45
N CYS A 181 -8.18 10.09 -0.47
CA CYS A 181 -7.74 8.80 -0.99
C CYS A 181 -7.44 8.85 -2.48
N ILE A 182 -6.48 8.06 -2.90
CA ILE A 182 -6.17 7.82 -4.32
C ILE A 182 -7.34 7.11 -5.01
N SER A 183 -7.50 7.33 -6.32
CA SER A 183 -8.52 6.62 -7.11
C SER A 183 -8.19 5.13 -7.28
N VAL A 184 -9.23 4.32 -7.49
CA VAL A 184 -9.07 2.89 -7.79
C VAL A 184 -8.31 2.68 -9.10
N ASP A 185 -8.58 3.51 -10.12
CA ASP A 185 -7.94 3.45 -11.44
C ASP A 185 -6.42 3.68 -11.35
N GLU A 186 -5.99 4.67 -10.57
CA GLU A 186 -4.56 4.93 -10.36
C GLU A 186 -3.94 3.79 -9.54
N THR A 187 -4.62 3.31 -8.51
CA THR A 187 -4.14 2.18 -7.71
C THR A 187 -3.95 0.93 -8.53
N LEU A 188 -4.89 0.62 -9.45
CA LEU A 188 -4.77 -0.50 -10.38
C LEU A 188 -3.50 -0.39 -11.23
N ALA A 189 -3.30 0.77 -11.86
CA ALA A 189 -2.13 1.04 -12.69
C ALA A 189 -0.81 0.92 -11.88
N GLU A 190 -0.78 1.46 -10.67
CA GLU A 190 0.38 1.34 -9.76
C GLU A 190 0.66 -0.10 -9.35
N LYS A 191 -0.37 -0.92 -9.11
CA LYS A 191 -0.19 -2.34 -8.76
C LYS A 191 0.45 -3.11 -9.92
N VAL A 192 -0.03 -2.90 -11.14
CA VAL A 192 0.56 -3.52 -12.34
C VAL A 192 2.01 -3.08 -12.51
N LEU A 193 2.25 -1.77 -12.51
CA LEU A 193 3.61 -1.23 -12.65
C LEU A 193 4.55 -1.73 -11.56
N SER A 194 4.13 -1.69 -10.29
CA SER A 194 4.96 -2.11 -9.15
C SER A 194 5.37 -3.58 -9.25
N PHE A 195 4.44 -4.46 -9.59
CA PHE A 195 4.77 -5.88 -9.78
C PHE A 195 5.78 -6.07 -10.91
N LEU A 196 5.49 -5.51 -12.09
CA LEU A 196 6.33 -5.71 -13.28
C LEU A 196 7.73 -5.11 -13.09
N ARG A 197 7.82 -3.84 -12.66
CA ARG A 197 9.12 -3.18 -12.47
C ARG A 197 9.96 -3.82 -11.39
N ARG A 198 9.40 -4.12 -10.22
CA ARG A 198 10.16 -4.70 -9.11
C ARG A 198 10.61 -6.13 -9.41
N THR A 199 9.78 -6.91 -10.09
CA THR A 199 10.17 -8.24 -10.57
C THR A 199 11.29 -8.14 -11.63
N ALA A 200 11.20 -7.19 -12.55
CA ALA A 200 12.28 -6.94 -13.53
C ALA A 200 13.59 -6.55 -12.84
N GLU A 201 13.53 -5.64 -11.84
CA GLU A 201 14.70 -5.22 -11.06
C GLU A 201 15.41 -6.40 -10.35
N VAL A 202 14.61 -7.29 -9.74
CA VAL A 202 15.14 -8.52 -9.12
C VAL A 202 15.79 -9.44 -10.15
N ARG A 203 15.13 -9.70 -11.28
CA ARG A 203 15.65 -10.56 -12.36
C ARG A 203 16.92 -10.00 -12.98
N ALA A 204 17.07 -8.69 -13.06
CA ALA A 204 18.28 -8.01 -13.51
C ALA A 204 19.40 -7.98 -12.44
N GLY A 205 19.18 -8.50 -11.23
CA GLY A 205 20.15 -8.46 -10.14
C GLY A 205 20.43 -7.04 -9.62
N ARG A 206 19.48 -6.11 -9.79
CA ARG A 206 19.60 -4.69 -9.40
C ARG A 206 18.96 -4.37 -8.05
N ASN A 207 18.21 -5.31 -7.46
CA ASN A 207 17.58 -5.12 -6.16
C ASN A 207 18.62 -4.89 -5.05
N ARG A 208 18.38 -3.87 -4.23
CA ARG A 208 19.23 -3.53 -3.07
C ARG A 208 18.79 -4.21 -1.77
N ALA A 209 17.59 -4.75 -1.75
CA ALA A 209 17.02 -5.48 -0.63
C ALA A 209 16.80 -6.94 -1.02
N GLU A 210 16.49 -7.78 -0.03
CA GLU A 210 16.02 -9.14 -0.29
C GLU A 210 14.77 -9.13 -1.18
N TYR A 211 14.55 -10.23 -1.90
CA TYR A 211 13.34 -10.42 -2.70
C TYR A 211 12.09 -10.34 -1.80
N ASP A 212 11.11 -9.54 -2.22
CA ASP A 212 9.81 -9.45 -1.54
C ASP A 212 8.89 -10.55 -2.11
N ASP A 213 8.85 -11.70 -1.45
CA ASP A 213 7.98 -12.83 -1.78
C ASP A 213 6.49 -12.48 -1.76
N ARG A 214 6.12 -11.44 -1.02
CA ARG A 214 4.76 -10.90 -0.96
C ARG A 214 4.40 -9.99 -2.14
N LEU A 215 5.30 -9.80 -3.10
CA LEU A 215 5.03 -8.99 -4.29
C LEU A 215 3.87 -9.58 -5.13
N VAL A 216 3.67 -10.89 -5.07
CA VAL A 216 2.55 -11.61 -5.69
C VAL A 216 1.16 -11.16 -5.22
N ARG A 217 1.07 -10.47 -4.06
CA ARG A 217 -0.17 -9.83 -3.58
C ARG A 217 -0.78 -8.86 -4.60
N HIS A 218 0.04 -8.32 -5.50
CA HIS A 218 -0.47 -7.43 -6.54
C HIS A 218 -1.36 -8.15 -7.56
N LEU A 219 -1.14 -9.46 -7.81
CA LEU A 219 -2.01 -10.25 -8.67
C LEU A 219 -3.41 -10.37 -8.06
N TYR A 220 -3.47 -10.68 -6.76
CA TYR A 220 -4.72 -10.72 -6.00
C TYR A 220 -5.42 -9.35 -5.98
N ASP A 221 -4.69 -8.29 -5.68
CA ASP A 221 -5.25 -6.93 -5.60
C ASP A 221 -5.84 -6.49 -6.96
N VAL A 222 -5.14 -6.76 -8.06
CA VAL A 222 -5.61 -6.44 -9.42
C VAL A 222 -6.87 -7.23 -9.75
N GLN A 223 -6.90 -8.53 -9.46
CA GLN A 223 -8.08 -9.36 -9.69
C GLN A 223 -9.28 -8.83 -8.88
N ALA A 224 -9.10 -8.54 -7.58
CA ALA A 224 -10.15 -8.02 -6.72
C ALA A 224 -10.69 -6.65 -7.22
N ILE A 225 -9.81 -5.74 -7.64
CA ILE A 225 -10.22 -4.45 -8.22
C ILE A 225 -11.07 -4.68 -9.49
N VAL A 226 -10.60 -5.54 -10.39
CA VAL A 226 -11.28 -5.81 -11.66
C VAL A 226 -12.62 -6.52 -11.44
N ALA A 227 -12.72 -7.42 -10.47
CA ALA A 227 -13.97 -8.09 -10.11
C ALA A 227 -15.06 -7.11 -9.63
N HIS A 228 -14.68 -6.08 -8.90
CA HIS A 228 -15.61 -5.04 -8.41
C HIS A 228 -15.86 -3.91 -9.44
N HIS A 229 -14.97 -3.74 -10.40
CA HIS A 229 -15.01 -2.67 -11.41
C HIS A 229 -14.82 -3.25 -12.82
N GLU A 230 -15.80 -4.00 -13.33
CA GLU A 230 -15.73 -4.70 -14.62
C GLU A 230 -15.39 -3.78 -15.81
N ARG A 231 -15.75 -2.47 -15.74
CA ARG A 231 -15.35 -1.50 -16.77
C ARG A 231 -13.84 -1.45 -17.00
N LEU A 232 -13.04 -1.74 -15.98
CA LEU A 232 -11.58 -1.71 -16.08
C LEU A 232 -10.99 -2.83 -16.91
N LYS A 233 -11.78 -3.85 -17.26
CA LYS A 233 -11.39 -4.87 -18.23
C LYS A 233 -11.41 -4.34 -19.66
N SER A 234 -12.39 -3.49 -19.98
CA SER A 234 -12.57 -2.93 -21.33
C SER A 234 -11.97 -1.55 -21.51
N GLU A 235 -11.87 -0.79 -20.41
CA GLU A 235 -11.39 0.60 -20.37
C GLU A 235 -10.29 0.77 -19.31
N PRO A 236 -9.13 0.09 -19.45
CA PRO A 236 -8.04 0.26 -18.51
C PRO A 236 -7.43 1.67 -18.62
N PRO A 237 -6.79 2.17 -17.55
CA PRO A 237 -6.30 3.55 -17.46
C PRO A 237 -5.00 3.78 -18.26
N HIS A 238 -5.01 3.60 -19.55
CA HIS A 238 -3.83 3.64 -20.45
C HIS A 238 -2.98 4.90 -20.33
N ALA A 239 -3.60 6.07 -20.48
CA ALA A 239 -2.86 7.34 -20.44
C ALA A 239 -2.18 7.58 -19.09
N HIS A 240 -2.82 7.14 -18.03
CA HIS A 240 -2.31 7.28 -16.66
C HIS A 240 -1.20 6.29 -16.38
N PHE A 241 -1.32 5.07 -16.90
CA PHE A 241 -0.27 4.06 -16.80
C PHE A 241 1.03 4.54 -17.46
N ALA A 242 0.95 5.09 -18.67
CA ALA A 242 2.11 5.64 -19.36
C ALA A 242 2.80 6.77 -18.54
N ALA A 243 2.02 7.66 -17.94
CA ALA A 243 2.56 8.72 -17.08
C ALA A 243 3.24 8.16 -15.82
N LEU A 244 2.66 7.12 -15.20
CA LEU A 244 3.25 6.43 -14.05
C LEU A 244 4.56 5.74 -14.42
N VAL A 245 4.60 5.02 -15.55
CA VAL A 245 5.82 4.36 -16.06
C VAL A 245 6.93 5.37 -16.31
N ALA A 246 6.64 6.48 -16.98
CA ALA A 246 7.63 7.52 -17.23
C ALA A 246 8.17 8.13 -15.92
N GLY A 247 7.27 8.38 -14.95
CA GLY A 247 7.66 8.85 -13.62
C GLY A 247 8.53 7.87 -12.85
N ASP A 248 8.23 6.57 -12.90
CA ASP A 248 9.04 5.52 -12.25
C ASP A 248 10.40 5.36 -12.93
N ALA A 249 10.45 5.34 -14.26
CA ALA A 249 11.69 5.27 -15.02
C ALA A 249 12.65 6.41 -14.63
N ALA A 250 12.14 7.64 -14.58
CA ALA A 250 12.93 8.80 -14.16
C ALA A 250 13.37 8.72 -12.69
N GLN A 251 12.50 8.26 -11.79
CA GLN A 251 12.79 8.16 -10.35
C GLN A 251 13.87 7.12 -10.05
N TYR A 252 13.80 5.96 -10.70
CA TYR A 252 14.68 4.82 -10.41
C TYR A 252 15.87 4.69 -11.36
N ARG A 253 16.09 5.64 -12.27
CA ARG A 253 17.18 5.63 -13.27
C ARG A 253 18.56 5.31 -12.74
N ASN A 254 18.89 5.78 -11.54
CA ASN A 254 20.20 5.51 -10.91
C ASN A 254 20.28 4.15 -10.23
N GLN A 255 19.13 3.49 -10.02
CA GLN A 255 19.06 2.17 -9.39
C GLN A 255 18.90 1.09 -10.45
N TYR A 256 18.12 1.37 -11.48
CA TYR A 256 17.81 0.46 -12.57
C TYR A 256 17.81 1.21 -13.93
N PRO A 257 19.02 1.50 -14.48
CA PRO A 257 19.15 2.26 -15.73
C PRO A 257 18.52 1.56 -16.94
N GLU A 258 18.53 0.23 -16.97
CA GLU A 258 17.93 -0.56 -18.05
C GLU A 258 16.43 -0.36 -18.14
N PHE A 259 15.75 -0.12 -17.01
CA PHE A 259 14.32 0.20 -17.00
C PHE A 259 14.04 1.60 -17.55
N GLU A 260 14.94 2.59 -17.34
CA GLU A 260 14.80 3.91 -17.95
C GLU A 260 14.92 3.84 -19.48
N LEU A 261 15.83 2.99 -19.99
CA LEU A 261 16.08 2.87 -21.43
C LEU A 261 14.95 2.13 -22.18
N ASP A 262 14.40 1.08 -21.57
CA ASP A 262 13.35 0.26 -22.16
C ASP A 262 12.37 -0.29 -21.12
N PRO A 263 11.53 0.56 -20.53
CA PRO A 263 10.58 0.12 -19.51
C PRO A 263 9.58 -0.92 -20.01
N VAL A 264 9.15 -0.80 -21.27
CA VAL A 264 8.15 -1.68 -21.85
C VAL A 264 8.73 -3.07 -22.11
N GLY A 265 9.94 -3.17 -22.68
CA GLY A 265 10.61 -4.45 -22.89
C GLY A 265 10.87 -5.16 -21.56
N GLN A 266 11.41 -4.45 -20.55
CA GLN A 266 11.64 -5.02 -19.24
C GLN A 266 10.36 -5.57 -18.58
N MET A 267 9.24 -4.88 -18.70
CA MET A 267 7.96 -5.34 -18.17
C MET A 267 7.38 -6.54 -18.95
N ARG A 268 7.56 -6.57 -20.27
CA ARG A 268 7.14 -7.71 -21.11
C ARG A 268 7.92 -8.98 -20.80
N ASP A 269 9.22 -8.87 -20.55
CA ASP A 269 10.05 -10.00 -20.12
C ASP A 269 9.55 -10.62 -18.82
N VAL A 270 9.04 -9.80 -17.90
CA VAL A 270 8.40 -10.29 -16.67
C VAL A 270 7.08 -11.01 -16.97
N LEU A 271 6.23 -10.47 -17.83
CA LEU A 271 4.98 -11.14 -18.20
C LEU A 271 5.25 -12.49 -18.88
N GLN A 272 6.23 -12.54 -19.77
CA GLN A 272 6.64 -13.79 -20.39
C GLN A 272 7.13 -14.80 -19.33
N ALA A 273 7.92 -14.36 -18.36
CA ALA A 273 8.37 -15.22 -17.27
C ALA A 273 7.24 -15.72 -16.38
N LEU A 274 6.27 -14.88 -16.09
CA LEU A 274 5.07 -15.23 -15.30
C LEU A 274 4.25 -16.35 -15.98
N HIS A 275 4.26 -16.40 -17.33
CA HIS A 275 3.61 -17.46 -18.10
C HIS A 275 4.49 -18.72 -18.23
N ALA A 276 5.78 -18.56 -18.52
CA ALA A 276 6.67 -19.66 -18.84
C ALA A 276 7.18 -20.43 -17.61
N GLN A 277 7.30 -19.76 -16.46
CA GLN A 277 7.86 -20.29 -15.23
C GLN A 277 7.01 -19.87 -14.00
N PRO A 278 5.76 -20.35 -13.91
CA PRO A 278 4.82 -19.91 -12.89
C PRO A 278 5.13 -20.42 -11.47
N ASP A 279 5.84 -21.55 -11.34
CA ASP A 279 5.96 -22.32 -10.08
C ASP A 279 6.45 -21.49 -8.88
N GLY A 280 7.41 -20.58 -9.09
CA GLY A 280 7.91 -19.70 -8.03
C GLY A 280 6.84 -18.70 -7.57
N PHE A 281 6.18 -18.06 -8.52
CA PHE A 281 5.10 -17.11 -8.24
C PHE A 281 3.88 -17.79 -7.63
N GLU A 282 3.54 -18.99 -8.08
CA GLU A 282 2.42 -19.75 -7.55
C GLU A 282 2.64 -20.15 -6.10
N ARG A 283 3.83 -20.66 -5.76
CA ARG A 283 4.19 -21.01 -4.38
C ARG A 283 4.05 -19.80 -3.45
N ASP A 284 4.64 -18.66 -3.84
CA ASP A 284 4.62 -17.43 -3.05
C ASP A 284 3.19 -16.88 -2.93
N TYR A 285 2.37 -17.02 -4.00
CA TYR A 285 0.96 -16.63 -4.00
C TYR A 285 0.11 -17.48 -3.06
N LEU A 286 0.28 -18.81 -3.09
CA LEU A 286 -0.46 -19.73 -2.23
C LEU A 286 -0.12 -19.47 -0.75
N GLN A 287 1.16 -19.25 -0.44
CA GLN A 287 1.57 -18.88 0.90
C GLN A 287 0.94 -17.55 1.34
N PHE A 288 0.97 -16.54 0.48
CA PHE A 288 0.33 -15.25 0.76
C PHE A 288 -1.17 -15.38 1.02
N VAL A 289 -1.89 -16.16 0.20
CA VAL A 289 -3.34 -16.38 0.38
C VAL A 289 -3.63 -17.07 1.71
N ASP A 290 -2.89 -18.11 2.06
CA ASP A 290 -3.06 -18.86 3.32
C ASP A 290 -2.81 -17.98 4.55
N GLU A 291 -1.80 -17.12 4.50
CA GLU A 291 -1.38 -16.33 5.66
C GLU A 291 -2.19 -15.03 5.86
N LEU A 292 -2.64 -14.38 4.78
CA LEU A 292 -3.09 -13.00 4.86
C LEU A 292 -4.49 -12.74 4.28
N VAL A 293 -5.05 -13.62 3.46
CA VAL A 293 -6.41 -13.46 2.90
C VAL A 293 -7.42 -14.05 3.88
N PHE A 294 -8.45 -13.31 4.22
CA PHE A 294 -9.50 -13.71 5.15
C PHE A 294 -10.89 -13.74 4.52
N GLY A 295 -11.03 -13.25 3.31
CA GLY A 295 -12.24 -13.32 2.53
C GLY A 295 -12.24 -14.45 1.52
N GLU A 296 -12.94 -14.25 0.42
CA GLU A 296 -12.98 -15.22 -0.66
C GLU A 296 -11.60 -15.39 -1.31
N THR A 297 -11.16 -16.64 -1.43
CA THR A 297 -9.86 -16.96 -2.01
C THR A 297 -9.97 -17.08 -3.53
N VAL A 298 -9.01 -16.48 -4.23
CA VAL A 298 -8.89 -16.54 -5.69
C VAL A 298 -7.73 -17.45 -6.05
N SER A 299 -7.90 -18.33 -7.03
CA SER A 299 -6.82 -19.21 -7.48
C SER A 299 -5.68 -18.40 -8.13
N PHE A 300 -4.45 -18.89 -8.03
CA PHE A 300 -3.30 -18.27 -8.71
C PHE A 300 -3.54 -18.18 -10.24
N ALA A 301 -4.11 -19.21 -10.83
CA ALA A 301 -4.38 -19.25 -12.27
C ALA A 301 -5.34 -18.12 -12.69
N GLU A 302 -6.39 -17.88 -11.93
CA GLU A 302 -7.35 -16.80 -12.19
C GLU A 302 -6.72 -15.42 -11.97
N ALA A 303 -6.07 -15.19 -10.83
CA ALA A 303 -5.41 -13.91 -10.52
C ALA A 303 -4.33 -13.58 -11.57
N ARG A 304 -3.54 -14.57 -12.00
CA ARG A 304 -2.54 -14.45 -13.06
C ARG A 304 -3.18 -14.10 -14.40
N SER A 305 -4.28 -14.77 -14.79
CA SER A 305 -4.95 -14.51 -16.07
C SER A 305 -5.43 -13.07 -16.15
N VAL A 306 -6.20 -12.62 -15.14
CA VAL A 306 -6.73 -11.26 -15.07
C VAL A 306 -5.60 -10.23 -15.07
N PHE A 307 -4.55 -10.46 -14.28
CA PHE A 307 -3.38 -9.58 -14.23
C PHE A 307 -2.69 -9.48 -15.59
N SER A 308 -2.43 -10.62 -16.24
CA SER A 308 -1.70 -10.65 -17.51
C SER A 308 -2.49 -10.00 -18.64
N GLU A 309 -3.79 -10.28 -18.74
CA GLU A 309 -4.66 -9.66 -19.75
C GLU A 309 -4.68 -8.13 -19.62
N LEU A 310 -4.79 -7.62 -18.38
CA LEU A 310 -4.77 -6.19 -18.12
C LEU A 310 -3.40 -5.57 -18.41
N ALA A 311 -2.32 -6.22 -17.98
CA ALA A 311 -0.96 -5.75 -18.21
C ALA A 311 -0.62 -5.70 -19.71
N ASP A 312 -1.03 -6.71 -20.49
CA ASP A 312 -0.85 -6.72 -21.96
C ASP A 312 -1.60 -5.57 -22.64
N GLN A 313 -2.83 -5.27 -22.21
CA GLN A 313 -3.59 -4.12 -22.71
C GLN A 313 -2.88 -2.79 -22.39
N LEU A 314 -2.44 -2.61 -21.13
CA LEU A 314 -1.74 -1.39 -20.70
C LEU A 314 -0.42 -1.20 -21.46
N LEU A 315 0.38 -2.25 -21.62
CA LEU A 315 1.65 -2.21 -22.36
C LEU A 315 1.45 -2.09 -23.88
N GLY A 316 0.37 -2.66 -24.42
CA GLY A 316 0.04 -2.55 -25.83
C GLY A 316 -0.23 -1.10 -26.26
N SER A 317 -0.88 -0.33 -25.39
CA SER A 317 -1.18 1.08 -25.65
C SER A 317 0.04 2.01 -25.65
N MET A 318 1.13 1.63 -24.99
CA MET A 318 2.36 2.44 -24.91
C MET A 318 3.18 2.48 -26.21
N HIS A 319 2.88 1.64 -27.18
CA HIS A 319 3.58 1.61 -28.48
C HIS A 319 2.90 2.48 -29.55
N SER A 320 1.77 3.10 -29.23
CA SER A 320 0.93 3.90 -30.14
C SER A 320 1.12 5.41 -29.96
N VAL A 321 2.13 5.86 -29.23
CA VAL A 321 2.44 7.28 -28.98
C VAL A 321 3.77 7.66 -29.61
#